data_75025278eef1a1b2ca511de981ccdfc2
#
_entry.id   75025278eef1a1b2ca511de981ccdfc2
#
_cell.length_a   1.000
_cell.length_b   1.000
_cell.length_c   1.000
_cell.angle_alpha   90.00
_cell.angle_beta   90.00
_cell.angle_gamma   90.00
#
_symmetry.space_group_name_H-M   'P 1'
#
loop_
_entity.id
_entity.type
_entity.pdbx_description
1 polymer ?
#
loop_
_entity_poly.entity_id
_entity_poly.type
_entity_poly.pdbx_seq_one_letter_code
_entity_poly.pdbx_strand_id
1 'polypeptide(L)'
;KEAFPEASILIVGIGDREYKDENGELRTMPGVKNLIRYQQALAAETHVAFWNLFQAMGGEGSMVEMVNSKPSMANYDYTHINFRGGKHIAGLLFEALMYGKEQHEKRKAYEAE
;
A
#
# COMPACT_ATOMS: atom_id res chain seq x y z
N LYS A 1 -12.86 -15.89 2.85
CA LYS A 1 -12.08 -16.83 3.70
C LYS A 1 -12.85 -18.10 4.07
N GLU A 2 -14.17 -18.09 3.97
CA GLU A 2 -14.98 -19.29 4.28
C GLU A 2 -14.62 -20.48 3.41
N ALA A 3 -14.31 -20.27 2.11
CA ALA A 3 -13.93 -21.32 1.18
C ALA A 3 -12.58 -21.95 1.52
N PHE A 4 -11.68 -21.16 2.14
CA PHE A 4 -10.33 -21.59 2.49
C PHE A 4 -9.97 -21.09 3.88
N PRO A 5 -10.53 -21.73 4.94
CA PRO A 5 -10.38 -21.19 6.31
C PRO A 5 -8.95 -21.20 6.83
N GLU A 6 -8.08 -22.03 6.27
CA GLU A 6 -6.66 -22.09 6.66
C GLU A 6 -5.80 -21.06 5.90
N ALA A 7 -6.35 -20.38 4.88
CA ALA A 7 -5.59 -19.44 4.08
C ALA A 7 -5.33 -18.14 4.84
N SER A 8 -4.13 -17.60 4.69
CA SER A 8 -3.81 -16.25 5.12
C SER A 8 -4.17 -15.28 4.00
N ILE A 9 -4.83 -14.18 4.37
CA ILE A 9 -5.29 -13.18 3.41
C ILE A 9 -4.67 -11.83 3.76
N LEU A 10 -4.14 -11.15 2.75
CA LEU A 10 -3.63 -9.79 2.86
C LEU A 10 -4.39 -8.89 1.89
N ILE A 11 -4.98 -7.82 2.39
CA ILE A 11 -5.55 -6.79 1.54
C ILE A 11 -4.47 -5.73 1.32
N VAL A 12 -4.14 -5.48 0.05
CA VAL A 12 -3.25 -4.37 -0.33
C VAL A 12 -4.14 -3.18 -0.67
N GLY A 13 -3.99 -2.11 0.09
CA GLY A 13 -4.76 -0.90 -0.13
C GLY A 13 -4.39 -0.22 -1.44
N ILE A 14 -5.23 0.70 -1.91
CA ILE A 14 -4.93 1.44 -3.14
C ILE A 14 -3.78 2.41 -2.89
N GLY A 15 -3.04 2.73 -3.97
CA GLY A 15 -1.98 3.73 -3.93
C GLY A 15 -2.49 5.14 -4.20
N ASP A 16 -1.56 6.08 -4.21
CA ASP A 16 -1.86 7.46 -4.56
C ASP A 16 -2.22 7.58 -6.04
N ARG A 17 -3.17 8.45 -6.34
CA ARG A 17 -3.57 8.85 -7.69
C ARG A 17 -3.78 10.35 -7.71
N GLU A 18 -3.26 10.99 -8.72
CA GLU A 18 -3.32 12.44 -8.83
C GLU A 18 -4.26 12.88 -9.95
N TYR A 19 -4.82 14.07 -9.79
CA TYR A 19 -5.57 14.76 -10.83
C TYR A 19 -5.18 16.22 -10.85
N LYS A 20 -5.43 16.89 -11.96
CA LYS A 20 -5.22 18.34 -12.04
C LYS A 20 -6.49 19.05 -11.61
N ASP A 21 -6.35 19.94 -10.63
CA ASP A 21 -7.46 20.74 -10.14
C ASP A 21 -7.78 21.90 -11.10
N GLU A 22 -8.70 22.78 -10.71
CA GLU A 22 -9.11 23.94 -11.50
C GLU A 22 -7.96 24.89 -11.82
N ASN A 23 -6.95 24.91 -10.96
CA ASN A 23 -5.77 25.76 -11.12
C ASN A 23 -4.64 25.06 -11.87
N GLY A 24 -4.86 23.83 -12.35
CA GLY A 24 -3.84 23.03 -13.01
C GLY A 24 -2.82 22.39 -12.08
N GLU A 25 -3.04 22.46 -10.76
CA GLU A 25 -2.17 21.84 -9.78
C GLU A 25 -2.52 20.37 -9.58
N LEU A 26 -1.49 19.54 -9.41
CA LEU A 26 -1.68 18.11 -9.12
C LEU A 26 -2.04 17.92 -7.65
N ARG A 27 -3.10 17.16 -7.43
CA ARG A 27 -3.59 16.83 -6.09
C ARG A 27 -4.01 15.38 -6.03
N THR A 28 -3.85 14.76 -4.86
CA THR A 28 -4.37 13.41 -4.60
C THR A 28 -5.89 13.40 -4.83
N MET A 29 -6.38 12.39 -5.56
CA MET A 29 -7.82 12.26 -5.83
C MET A 29 -8.60 12.17 -4.52
N PRO A 30 -9.70 12.93 -4.38
CA PRO A 30 -10.42 13.03 -3.10
C PRO A 30 -10.94 11.71 -2.54
N GLY A 31 -11.30 10.75 -3.40
CA GLY A 31 -11.82 9.46 -2.97
C GLY A 31 -10.78 8.49 -2.42
N VAL A 32 -9.49 8.76 -2.65
CA VAL A 32 -8.41 7.82 -2.27
C VAL A 32 -8.39 7.56 -0.77
N LYS A 33 -8.35 8.60 0.04
CA LYS A 33 -8.28 8.47 1.49
C LYS A 33 -9.51 7.78 2.08
N ASN A 34 -10.69 8.08 1.55
CA ASN A 34 -11.93 7.47 2.00
C ASN A 34 -11.96 5.97 1.68
N LEU A 35 -11.52 5.60 0.48
CA LEU A 35 -11.45 4.20 0.09
C LEU A 35 -10.47 3.42 0.97
N ILE A 36 -9.32 4.03 1.28
CA ILE A 36 -8.34 3.40 2.16
C ILE A 36 -8.94 3.14 3.55
N ARG A 37 -9.65 4.11 4.11
CA ARG A 37 -10.33 3.93 5.41
C ARG A 37 -11.33 2.80 5.36
N TYR A 38 -12.10 2.70 4.27
CA TYR A 38 -13.06 1.63 4.07
C TYR A 38 -12.36 0.26 3.99
N GLN A 39 -11.29 0.18 3.20
CA GLN A 39 -10.52 -1.06 3.05
C GLN A 39 -9.91 -1.50 4.38
N GLN A 40 -9.38 -0.55 5.14
CA GLN A 40 -8.80 -0.84 6.44
C GLN A 40 -9.85 -1.33 7.45
N ALA A 41 -11.02 -0.70 7.47
CA ALA A 41 -12.13 -1.11 8.32
C ALA A 41 -12.63 -2.51 7.96
N LEU A 42 -12.73 -2.79 6.65
CA LEU A 42 -13.14 -4.11 6.17
C LEU A 42 -12.14 -5.19 6.58
N ALA A 43 -10.85 -4.90 6.47
CA ALA A 43 -9.80 -5.83 6.88
C ALA A 43 -9.90 -6.14 8.38
N ALA A 44 -10.11 -5.12 9.21
CA ALA A 44 -10.28 -5.29 10.64
C ALA A 44 -11.51 -6.11 10.98
N GLU A 45 -12.64 -5.83 10.33
CA GLU A 45 -13.91 -6.53 10.54
C GLU A 45 -13.83 -8.00 10.16
N THR A 46 -13.11 -8.31 9.08
CA THR A 46 -12.96 -9.68 8.58
C THR A 46 -11.74 -10.41 9.15
N HIS A 47 -10.98 -9.76 10.03
CA HIS A 47 -9.78 -10.33 10.66
C HIS A 47 -8.73 -10.77 9.65
N VAL A 48 -8.50 -9.95 8.62
CA VAL A 48 -7.43 -10.16 7.63
C VAL A 48 -6.40 -9.03 7.75
N ALA A 49 -5.19 -9.29 7.25
CA ALA A 49 -4.13 -8.29 7.27
C ALA A 49 -4.41 -7.19 6.23
N PHE A 50 -3.93 -5.99 6.50
CA PHE A 50 -4.03 -4.85 5.58
C PHE A 50 -2.66 -4.21 5.44
N TRP A 51 -2.25 -3.94 4.19
CA TRP A 51 -1.04 -3.17 3.92
C TRP A 51 -1.42 -1.87 3.22
N ASN A 52 -1.05 -0.76 3.85
CA ASN A 52 -1.39 0.57 3.35
C ASN A 52 -0.37 1.00 2.30
N LEU A 53 -0.66 0.67 1.03
CA LEU A 53 0.20 1.04 -0.09
C LEU A 53 0.35 2.56 -0.22
N PHE A 54 -0.72 3.30 0.00
CA PHE A 54 -0.69 4.77 -0.06
C PHE A 54 0.37 5.34 0.87
N GLN A 55 0.38 4.88 2.11
CA GLN A 55 1.36 5.32 3.10
C GLN A 55 2.77 4.84 2.76
N ALA A 56 2.91 3.60 2.27
CA ALA A 56 4.20 3.04 1.89
C ALA A 56 4.83 3.81 0.72
N MET A 57 4.02 4.32 -0.20
CA MET A 57 4.49 5.16 -1.31
C MET A 57 4.99 6.52 -0.84
N GLY A 58 4.57 6.98 0.32
CA GLY A 58 4.92 8.29 0.85
C GLY A 58 3.72 9.18 1.16
N GLY A 59 2.50 8.68 0.93
CA GLY A 59 1.26 9.39 1.26
C GLY A 59 0.81 10.35 0.19
N GLU A 60 0.21 11.43 0.62
CA GLU A 60 -0.34 12.46 -0.27
C GLU A 60 0.74 13.05 -1.17
N GLY A 61 0.48 13.08 -2.47
CA GLY A 61 1.43 13.61 -3.45
C GLY A 61 2.53 12.66 -3.86
N SER A 62 2.58 11.45 -3.31
CA SER A 62 3.68 10.51 -3.58
C SER A 62 3.75 10.07 -5.04
N MET A 63 2.62 10.01 -5.75
CA MET A 63 2.62 9.65 -7.17
C MET A 63 3.37 10.70 -8.00
N VAL A 64 3.23 11.99 -7.65
CA VAL A 64 3.98 13.06 -8.31
C VAL A 64 5.48 12.87 -8.12
N GLU A 65 5.89 12.55 -6.91
CA GLU A 65 7.30 12.31 -6.61
C GLU A 65 7.84 11.11 -7.37
N MET A 66 7.04 10.06 -7.51
CA MET A 66 7.42 8.87 -8.29
C MET A 66 7.58 9.19 -9.77
N VAL A 67 6.70 10.00 -10.34
CA VAL A 67 6.80 10.43 -11.74
C VAL A 67 8.09 11.25 -11.94
N ASN A 68 8.38 12.13 -11.00
CA ASN A 68 9.51 13.06 -11.09
C ASN A 68 10.84 12.47 -10.61
N SER A 69 10.86 11.27 -10.08
CA SER A 69 12.12 10.62 -9.67
C SER A 69 13.01 10.35 -10.89
N LYS A 70 14.30 10.19 -10.66
CA LYS A 70 15.27 9.95 -11.75
C LYS A 70 16.06 8.67 -11.46
N PRO A 71 15.79 7.57 -12.21
CA PRO A 71 14.77 7.46 -13.28
C PRO A 71 13.34 7.40 -12.74
N SER A 72 12.37 7.79 -13.57
CA SER A 72 10.96 7.84 -13.20
C SER A 72 10.43 6.46 -12.80
N MET A 73 9.60 6.44 -11.75
CA MET A 73 8.96 5.22 -11.23
C MET A 73 7.47 5.12 -11.58
N ALA A 74 6.92 6.13 -12.23
CA ALA A 74 5.51 6.15 -12.58
C ALA A 74 5.29 6.86 -13.90
N ASN A 75 4.12 6.62 -14.50
CA ASN A 75 3.74 7.21 -15.76
C ASN A 75 3.19 8.64 -15.57
N TYR A 76 3.19 9.42 -16.65
CA TYR A 76 2.69 10.80 -16.62
C TYR A 76 1.18 10.91 -16.48
N ASP A 77 0.47 9.79 -16.42
CA ASP A 77 -0.95 9.78 -16.08
C ASP A 77 -1.19 9.93 -14.56
N TYR A 78 -0.13 9.92 -13.76
CA TYR A 78 -0.17 10.06 -12.30
C TYR A 78 -1.09 9.03 -11.63
N THR A 79 -1.22 7.87 -12.25
CA THR A 79 -2.08 6.79 -11.77
C THR A 79 -1.35 5.44 -11.77
N HIS A 80 -0.58 5.16 -12.82
CA HIS A 80 0.05 3.87 -13.00
C HIS A 80 1.57 3.95 -12.76
N ILE A 81 2.08 3.06 -11.92
CA ILE A 81 3.52 2.89 -11.73
C ILE A 81 4.09 2.12 -12.92
N ASN A 82 5.37 2.38 -13.21
CA ASN A 82 6.08 1.62 -14.23
C ASN A 82 6.81 0.42 -13.59
N PHE A 83 7.63 -0.28 -14.38
CA PHE A 83 8.36 -1.45 -13.88
C PHE A 83 9.27 -1.09 -12.69
N ARG A 84 9.96 0.05 -12.75
CA ARG A 84 10.82 0.49 -11.65
C ARG A 84 10.03 0.81 -10.39
N GLY A 85 8.88 1.46 -10.55
CA GLY A 85 7.98 1.73 -9.43
C GLY A 85 7.45 0.44 -8.83
N GLY A 86 7.06 -0.51 -9.67
CA GLY A 86 6.60 -1.82 -9.22
C GLY A 86 7.66 -2.55 -8.43
N LYS A 87 8.91 -2.52 -8.90
CA LYS A 87 10.03 -3.15 -8.20
C LYS A 87 10.29 -2.50 -6.84
N HIS A 88 10.23 -1.16 -6.78
CA HIS A 88 10.38 -0.41 -5.53
C HIS A 88 9.28 -0.77 -4.53
N ILE A 89 8.03 -0.78 -4.97
CA ILE A 89 6.87 -1.13 -4.14
C ILE A 89 6.97 -2.58 -3.65
N ALA A 90 7.35 -3.50 -4.54
CA ALA A 90 7.52 -4.91 -4.17
C ALA A 90 8.58 -5.08 -3.08
N GLY A 91 9.66 -4.31 -3.13
CA GLY A 91 10.67 -4.30 -2.08
C GLY A 91 10.12 -3.83 -0.73
N LEU A 92 9.31 -2.77 -0.74
CA LEU A 92 8.67 -2.28 0.48
C LEU A 92 7.70 -3.31 1.07
N LEU A 93 6.92 -3.97 0.23
CA LEU A 93 6.00 -5.02 0.67
C LEU A 93 6.78 -6.20 1.26
N PHE A 94 7.86 -6.62 0.60
CA PHE A 94 8.71 -7.70 1.08
C PHE A 94 9.25 -7.38 2.47
N GLU A 95 9.77 -6.17 2.67
CA GLU A 95 10.28 -5.74 3.97
C GLU A 95 9.19 -5.78 5.05
N ALA A 96 7.98 -5.34 4.71
CA ALA A 96 6.84 -5.36 5.63
C ALA A 96 6.46 -6.79 6.02
N LEU A 97 6.44 -7.72 5.04
CA LEU A 97 6.13 -9.12 5.29
C LEU A 97 7.21 -9.78 6.15
N MET A 98 8.48 -9.51 5.89
CA MET A 98 9.58 -10.06 6.68
C MET A 98 9.57 -9.53 8.12
N TYR A 99 9.25 -8.25 8.31
CA TYR A 99 9.08 -7.68 9.63
C TYR A 99 7.95 -8.37 10.40
N GLY A 100 6.81 -8.57 9.75
CA GLY A 100 5.67 -9.26 10.36
C GLY A 100 6.00 -10.71 10.74
N LYS A 101 6.72 -11.42 9.88
CA LYS A 101 7.18 -12.78 10.14
C LYS A 101 8.09 -12.81 11.37
N GLU A 102 9.05 -11.90 11.44
CA GLU A 102 9.99 -11.81 12.56
C GLU A 102 9.27 -11.54 13.87
N GLN A 103 8.31 -10.63 13.89
CA GLN A 103 7.51 -10.35 15.08
C GLN A 103 6.67 -11.55 15.51
N HIS A 104 6.12 -12.28 14.55
CA HIS A 104 5.35 -13.49 14.83
C HIS A 104 6.22 -14.58 15.46
N GLU A 105 7.42 -14.79 14.94
CA GLU A 105 8.37 -15.77 15.47
C GLU A 105 8.82 -15.41 16.90
N LYS A 106 9.05 -14.13 17.17
CA LYS A 106 9.41 -13.65 18.50
C LYS A 106 8.28 -13.90 19.50
N ARG A 107 7.03 -13.66 19.10
CA ARG A 107 5.87 -13.93 19.97
C ARG A 107 5.72 -15.40 20.26
N LYS A 108 5.91 -16.26 19.26
CA LYS A 108 5.87 -17.72 19.47
C LYS A 108 6.95 -18.19 20.43
N ALA A 109 8.16 -17.68 20.28
CA ALA A 109 9.26 -18.02 21.18
C ALA A 109 8.95 -17.59 22.62
N TYR A 110 8.38 -16.41 22.81
CA TYR A 110 7.97 -15.91 24.12
C TYR A 110 6.88 -16.77 24.74
N GLU A 111 5.86 -17.12 23.96
CA GLU A 111 4.75 -17.96 24.43
C GLU A 111 5.19 -19.39 24.79
N ALA A 112 6.26 -19.88 24.17
CA ALA A 112 6.80 -21.23 24.42
C ALA A 112 7.61 -21.29 25.73
N GLU A 113 8.04 -20.16 26.26
CA GLU A 113 8.73 -20.09 27.55
C GLU A 113 7.77 -20.29 28.72
#